data_bb13c5f0d0b618f2770123f880873812
#
_entry.id   bb13c5f0d0b618f2770123f880873812
#
_cell.length_a   1.000
_cell.length_b   1.000
_cell.length_c   1.000
_cell.angle_alpha   90.00
_cell.angle_beta   90.00
_cell.angle_gamma   90.00
#
_symmetry.space_group_name_H-M   'P 1'
#
loop_
_entity.id
_entity.type
_entity.pdbx_description
1 polymer ?
#
loop_
_entity_poly.entity_id
_entity_poly.type
_entity_poly.pdbx_seq_one_letter_code
_entity_poly.pdbx_strand_id
1 'polypeptide(L)'
;MKYFPSIAISVLLVGLAIGVIGFGTLGLQGKLSRKPPTELFPDMDRQAKLRPQEPNRFFANGVSSQLPPKGTIARGEPILTANGAVYRFEDSPVNTGHLAGSTNFVENNPLPMSEGLLQRGHDRFDIYCAPCHGKIGDGNGIVKKIGVMPAVANLHDPRIVKMTDGEIFNTVTFGKGTMGAVGPLIQAEDRWAVIAYLRALQLSQLGTLDDLTPEQRAALKK
;
A
#
# COMPACT_ATOMS: atom_id res chain seq x y z
N MET A 1 -27.37 17.89 71.12
CA MET A 1 -28.02 18.07 69.79
C MET A 1 -27.38 19.10 68.87
N LYS A 2 -26.14 19.62 69.11
CA LYS A 2 -25.47 20.64 68.29
C LYS A 2 -24.74 20.13 67.02
N TYR A 3 -24.52 18.83 66.91
CA TYR A 3 -23.72 18.22 65.79
C TYR A 3 -24.54 17.61 64.67
N PHE A 4 -25.86 17.50 64.87
CA PHE A 4 -26.74 16.86 63.86
C PHE A 4 -26.74 17.60 62.48
N PRO A 5 -26.78 18.94 62.43
CA PRO A 5 -26.74 19.62 61.12
C PRO A 5 -25.39 19.52 60.41
N SER A 6 -24.28 19.45 61.13
CA SER A 6 -22.95 19.34 60.51
C SER A 6 -22.72 17.96 59.90
N ILE A 7 -23.18 16.89 60.53
CA ILE A 7 -23.12 15.54 60.02
C ILE A 7 -23.96 15.41 58.75
N ALA A 8 -25.20 15.93 58.78
CA ALA A 8 -26.10 15.91 57.63
C ALA A 8 -25.50 16.65 56.42
N ILE A 9 -24.88 17.83 56.63
CA ILE A 9 -24.20 18.57 55.59
C ILE A 9 -23.00 17.80 55.02
N SER A 10 -22.19 17.19 55.89
CA SER A 10 -21.05 16.38 55.44
C SER A 10 -21.47 15.18 54.57
N VAL A 11 -22.52 14.45 54.96
CA VAL A 11 -23.07 13.32 54.19
C VAL A 11 -23.59 13.82 52.84
N LEU A 12 -24.25 14.94 52.80
CA LEU A 12 -24.77 15.52 51.56
C LEU A 12 -23.64 15.96 50.60
N LEU A 13 -22.57 16.58 51.12
CA LEU A 13 -21.40 16.97 50.35
C LEU A 13 -20.66 15.76 49.80
N VAL A 14 -20.50 14.69 50.58
CA VAL A 14 -19.88 13.43 50.14
C VAL A 14 -20.74 12.77 49.05
N GLY A 15 -22.06 12.72 49.25
CA GLY A 15 -22.97 12.19 48.23
C GLY A 15 -22.95 12.97 46.93
N LEU A 16 -22.88 14.32 47.02
CA LEU A 16 -22.73 15.17 45.84
C LEU A 16 -21.41 14.93 45.12
N ALA A 17 -20.31 14.82 45.85
CA ALA A 17 -19.00 14.54 45.29
C ALA A 17 -18.97 13.19 44.57
N ILE A 18 -19.52 12.14 45.17
CA ILE A 18 -19.64 10.81 44.54
C ILE A 18 -20.51 10.89 43.29
N GLY A 19 -21.63 11.64 43.34
CA GLY A 19 -22.52 11.82 42.19
C GLY A 19 -21.84 12.54 41.05
N VAL A 20 -21.06 13.61 41.32
CA VAL A 20 -20.30 14.34 40.31
C VAL A 20 -19.20 13.48 39.69
N ILE A 21 -18.47 12.74 40.51
CA ILE A 21 -17.43 11.81 40.03
C ILE A 21 -18.08 10.69 39.18
N GLY A 22 -19.16 10.09 39.66
CA GLY A 22 -19.89 9.03 38.95
C GLY A 22 -20.46 9.53 37.62
N PHE A 23 -21.06 10.72 37.60
CA PHE A 23 -21.56 11.34 36.35
C PHE A 23 -20.42 11.70 35.39
N GLY A 24 -19.31 12.22 35.90
CA GLY A 24 -18.13 12.58 35.08
C GLY A 24 -17.46 11.35 34.45
N THR A 25 -17.40 10.24 35.19
CA THR A 25 -16.75 9.00 34.71
C THR A 25 -17.67 8.08 33.90
N LEU A 26 -18.95 7.97 34.27
CA LEU A 26 -19.91 7.05 33.66
C LEU A 26 -20.90 7.75 32.72
N GLY A 27 -21.31 8.96 33.04
CA GLY A 27 -22.33 9.69 32.27
C GLY A 27 -21.86 10.22 30.92
N LEU A 28 -20.54 10.31 30.69
CA LEU A 28 -19.96 10.77 29.42
C LEU A 28 -19.49 9.62 28.53
N GLN A 29 -19.56 8.39 29.00
CA GLN A 29 -19.27 7.20 28.19
C GLN A 29 -20.41 6.97 27.20
N GLY A 30 -20.07 6.88 25.92
CA GLY A 30 -21.03 6.65 24.83
C GLY A 30 -21.32 7.86 23.94
N LYS A 31 -20.80 9.02 24.24
CA LYS A 31 -20.83 10.16 23.29
C LYS A 31 -19.58 10.14 22.41
N LEU A 32 -19.75 10.36 21.12
CA LEU A 32 -18.62 10.58 20.22
C LEU A 32 -17.82 11.79 20.73
N SER A 33 -16.58 11.53 21.16
CA SER A 33 -15.67 12.56 21.63
C SER A 33 -14.36 12.47 20.85
N ARG A 34 -13.84 13.64 20.42
CA ARG A 34 -12.50 13.74 19.82
C ARG A 34 -11.40 13.84 20.89
N LYS A 35 -11.78 13.95 22.16
CA LYS A 35 -10.82 13.97 23.27
C LYS A 35 -10.66 12.55 23.79
N PRO A 36 -9.44 12.13 24.15
CA PRO A 36 -9.23 10.86 24.79
C PRO A 36 -10.05 10.79 26.08
N PRO A 37 -10.57 9.60 26.47
CA PRO A 37 -11.28 9.44 27.74
C PRO A 37 -10.36 9.80 28.91
N THR A 38 -10.97 10.28 30.00
CA THR A 38 -10.24 10.53 31.24
C THR A 38 -9.81 9.21 31.85
N GLU A 39 -8.51 9.00 31.92
CA GLU A 39 -7.89 7.79 32.42
C GLU A 39 -7.44 8.01 33.86
N LEU A 40 -8.17 7.45 34.83
CA LEU A 40 -7.76 7.52 36.24
C LEU A 40 -6.69 6.45 36.56
N PHE A 41 -6.88 5.25 36.05
CA PHE A 41 -5.95 4.14 36.18
C PHE A 41 -5.70 3.57 34.78
N PRO A 42 -4.48 3.69 34.23
CA PRO A 42 -4.21 3.28 32.85
C PRO A 42 -4.23 1.78 32.65
N ASP A 43 -4.30 0.98 33.70
CA ASP A 43 -4.34 -0.48 33.67
C ASP A 43 -3.42 -1.05 32.57
N MET A 44 -3.97 -1.75 31.57
CA MET A 44 -3.21 -2.28 30.45
C MET A 44 -3.19 -1.37 29.20
N ASP A 45 -3.79 -0.21 29.25
CA ASP A 45 -3.84 0.73 28.11
C ASP A 45 -2.45 1.29 27.77
N ARG A 46 -1.58 1.42 28.77
CA ARG A 46 -0.18 1.84 28.61
C ARG A 46 0.76 0.70 28.96
N GLN A 47 1.34 0.11 27.96
CA GLN A 47 2.31 -0.97 28.09
C GLN A 47 3.69 -0.53 27.62
N ALA A 48 4.74 -0.97 28.31
CA ALA A 48 6.12 -0.79 27.90
C ALA A 48 6.45 -1.78 26.77
N LYS A 49 5.96 -1.49 25.56
CA LYS A 49 6.23 -2.29 24.35
C LYS A 49 6.65 -1.39 23.20
N LEU A 50 7.44 -1.92 22.30
CA LEU A 50 7.80 -1.24 21.06
C LEU A 50 6.60 -1.31 20.11
N ARG A 51 6.18 -0.14 19.60
CA ARG A 51 5.15 -0.04 18.56
C ARG A 51 5.74 0.52 17.28
N PRO A 52 5.28 0.06 16.11
CA PRO A 52 5.66 0.67 14.85
C PRO A 52 5.34 2.16 14.84
N GLN A 53 6.21 2.97 14.23
CA GLN A 53 6.05 4.42 14.06
C GLN A 53 6.06 5.25 15.35
N GLU A 54 6.23 4.65 16.53
CA GLU A 54 6.44 5.40 17.76
C GLU A 54 7.91 5.82 17.92
N PRO A 55 8.17 7.03 18.45
CA PRO A 55 9.51 7.46 18.79
C PRO A 55 10.07 6.58 19.92
N ASN A 56 11.35 6.25 19.82
CA ASN A 56 12.06 5.45 20.81
C ASN A 56 13.36 6.13 21.24
N ARG A 57 13.53 6.27 22.55
CA ARG A 57 14.73 6.92 23.12
C ARG A 57 15.92 5.96 23.29
N PHE A 58 15.69 4.67 23.15
CA PHE A 58 16.75 3.66 23.31
C PHE A 58 17.64 3.56 22.07
N PHE A 59 17.04 3.70 20.87
CA PHE A 59 17.77 3.60 19.62
C PHE A 59 18.30 4.96 19.17
N ALA A 60 19.54 5.00 18.67
CA ALA A 60 20.18 6.24 18.22
C ALA A 60 19.43 6.98 17.10
N ASN A 61 18.70 6.24 16.24
CA ASN A 61 17.86 6.79 15.18
C ASN A 61 16.48 7.26 15.65
N GLY A 62 16.16 7.09 16.93
CA GLY A 62 14.89 7.54 17.51
C GLY A 62 13.64 6.76 17.12
N VAL A 63 13.76 5.64 16.40
CA VAL A 63 12.60 4.84 15.92
C VAL A 63 12.56 3.46 16.53
N SER A 64 11.34 3.00 16.85
CA SER A 64 11.12 1.65 17.40
C SER A 64 11.35 0.56 16.36
N SER A 65 10.99 0.81 15.09
CA SER A 65 11.22 -0.14 14.00
C SER A 65 12.65 -0.04 13.50
N GLN A 66 13.42 -1.09 13.68
CA GLN A 66 14.81 -1.16 13.23
C GLN A 66 14.94 -1.97 11.94
N LEU A 67 15.92 -1.64 11.14
CA LEU A 67 16.30 -2.47 10.00
C LEU A 67 16.88 -3.80 10.51
N PRO A 68 16.65 -4.91 9.79
CA PRO A 68 17.28 -6.18 10.12
C PRO A 68 18.82 -6.04 10.18
N PRO A 69 19.50 -6.76 11.06
CA PRO A 69 20.96 -6.77 11.07
C PRO A 69 21.53 -7.20 9.72
N LYS A 70 22.70 -6.66 9.36
CA LYS A 70 23.37 -7.05 8.10
C LYS A 70 23.62 -8.56 8.07
N GLY A 71 23.35 -9.18 6.93
CA GLY A 71 23.51 -10.62 6.73
C GLY A 71 22.30 -11.46 7.15
N THR A 72 21.23 -10.87 7.69
CA THR A 72 20.00 -11.59 7.93
C THR A 72 19.18 -11.70 6.64
N ILE A 73 18.61 -12.89 6.42
CA ILE A 73 17.72 -13.18 5.32
C ILE A 73 16.32 -13.36 5.92
N ALA A 74 15.34 -12.58 5.42
CA ALA A 74 13.96 -12.72 5.85
C ALA A 74 13.43 -14.09 5.41
N ARG A 75 12.83 -14.82 6.35
CA ARG A 75 12.10 -16.03 6.03
C ARG A 75 10.83 -15.66 5.27
N GLY A 76 10.68 -16.19 4.07
CA GLY A 76 9.51 -15.94 3.22
C GLY A 76 9.30 -17.08 2.24
N GLU A 77 8.12 -17.11 1.63
CA GLU A 77 7.83 -18.03 0.54
C GLU A 77 8.52 -17.57 -0.74
N PRO A 78 9.02 -18.51 -1.55
CA PRO A 78 9.62 -18.19 -2.84
C PRO A 78 8.55 -17.76 -3.85
N ILE A 79 8.97 -16.98 -4.83
CA ILE A 79 8.18 -16.66 -6.01
C ILE A 79 8.35 -17.81 -7.00
N LEU A 80 7.24 -18.39 -7.47
CA LEU A 80 7.28 -19.44 -8.47
C LEU A 80 7.39 -18.84 -9.87
N THR A 81 8.42 -19.22 -10.59
CA THR A 81 8.67 -18.84 -11.98
C THR A 81 8.69 -20.08 -12.89
N ALA A 82 8.71 -19.89 -14.19
CA ALA A 82 8.86 -20.99 -15.15
C ALA A 82 10.17 -21.78 -14.94
N ASN A 83 11.21 -21.12 -14.38
CA ASN A 83 12.54 -21.70 -14.15
C ASN A 83 12.73 -22.26 -12.74
N GLY A 84 11.71 -22.25 -11.90
CA GLY A 84 11.76 -22.73 -10.51
C GLY A 84 11.40 -21.67 -9.47
N ALA A 85 11.69 -22.00 -8.20
CA ALA A 85 11.42 -21.15 -7.06
C ALA A 85 12.55 -20.10 -6.89
N VAL A 86 12.19 -18.84 -6.76
CA VAL A 86 13.11 -17.72 -6.56
C VAL A 86 12.82 -17.06 -5.22
N TYR A 87 13.82 -16.94 -4.35
CA TYR A 87 13.68 -16.25 -3.08
C TYR A 87 13.94 -14.74 -3.23
N ARG A 88 13.32 -13.94 -2.37
CA ARG A 88 13.36 -12.46 -2.44
C ARG A 88 14.74 -11.84 -2.25
N PHE A 89 15.70 -12.58 -1.70
CA PHE A 89 17.09 -12.14 -1.51
C PHE A 89 18.01 -12.47 -2.69
N GLU A 90 17.53 -13.23 -3.66
CA GLU A 90 18.32 -13.63 -4.81
C GLU A 90 18.41 -12.50 -5.85
N ASP A 91 19.58 -12.38 -6.48
CA ASP A 91 19.76 -11.52 -7.65
C ASP A 91 19.13 -12.21 -8.85
N SER A 92 17.84 -12.00 -9.02
CA SER A 92 17.07 -12.59 -10.10
C SER A 92 16.21 -11.54 -10.79
N PRO A 93 15.87 -11.76 -12.07
CA PRO A 93 15.02 -10.86 -12.84
C PRO A 93 13.69 -10.52 -12.15
N VAL A 94 13.10 -11.49 -11.46
CA VAL A 94 11.82 -11.29 -10.75
C VAL A 94 11.94 -10.26 -9.62
N ASN A 95 13.09 -10.25 -8.93
CA ASN A 95 13.31 -9.34 -7.80
C ASN A 95 13.80 -7.96 -8.23
N THR A 96 14.62 -7.91 -9.26
CA THR A 96 15.39 -6.71 -9.63
C THR A 96 14.90 -6.02 -10.91
N GLY A 97 14.26 -6.75 -11.82
CA GLY A 97 13.93 -6.25 -13.16
C GLY A 97 15.13 -6.25 -14.11
N HIS A 98 16.29 -6.75 -13.64
CA HIS A 98 17.52 -6.84 -14.42
C HIS A 98 17.89 -8.29 -14.70
N LEU A 99 18.71 -8.51 -15.71
CA LEU A 99 19.39 -9.78 -15.92
C LEU A 99 20.35 -10.04 -14.75
N ALA A 100 20.39 -11.25 -14.22
CA ALA A 100 21.23 -11.59 -13.08
C ALA A 100 22.71 -11.20 -13.33
N GLY A 101 23.33 -10.53 -12.36
CA GLY A 101 24.71 -10.03 -12.47
C GLY A 101 24.90 -8.90 -13.49
N SER A 102 23.84 -8.25 -13.96
CA SER A 102 23.90 -7.22 -15.00
C SER A 102 23.06 -6.00 -14.64
N THR A 103 23.39 -4.86 -15.25
CA THR A 103 22.58 -3.64 -15.21
C THR A 103 21.55 -3.58 -16.33
N ASN A 104 21.55 -4.55 -17.25
CA ASN A 104 20.62 -4.59 -18.37
C ASN A 104 19.23 -5.04 -17.87
N PHE A 105 18.19 -4.37 -18.32
CA PHE A 105 16.81 -4.72 -18.00
C PHE A 105 16.37 -5.99 -18.74
N VAL A 106 15.47 -6.75 -18.13
CA VAL A 106 14.81 -7.84 -18.82
C VAL A 106 13.81 -7.30 -19.83
N GLU A 107 13.74 -7.93 -20.99
CA GLU A 107 12.83 -7.49 -22.05
C GLU A 107 11.37 -7.80 -21.71
N ASN A 108 11.13 -9.00 -21.21
CA ASN A 108 9.78 -9.53 -20.97
C ASN A 108 9.57 -9.88 -19.52
N ASN A 109 8.29 -9.96 -19.13
CA ASN A 109 7.85 -10.36 -17.80
C ASN A 109 8.38 -11.78 -17.46
N PRO A 110 9.12 -11.96 -16.36
CA PRO A 110 9.68 -13.26 -15.98
C PRO A 110 8.64 -14.21 -15.35
N LEU A 111 7.43 -13.73 -15.03
CA LEU A 111 6.37 -14.58 -14.52
C LEU A 111 5.58 -15.24 -15.65
N PRO A 112 5.09 -16.48 -15.46
CA PRO A 112 4.27 -17.14 -16.45
C PRO A 112 2.95 -16.38 -16.65
N MET A 113 2.63 -16.07 -17.90
CA MET A 113 1.39 -15.39 -18.24
C MET A 113 0.19 -16.31 -17.97
N SER A 114 -0.77 -15.83 -17.20
CA SER A 114 -2.01 -16.54 -16.88
C SER A 114 -3.16 -15.55 -16.68
N GLU A 115 -4.39 -16.04 -16.78
CA GLU A 115 -5.58 -15.24 -16.49
C GLU A 115 -5.53 -14.68 -15.05
N GLY A 116 -5.12 -15.54 -14.09
CA GLY A 116 -4.99 -15.09 -12.69
C GLY A 116 -3.95 -13.98 -12.50
N LEU A 117 -2.82 -14.01 -13.25
CA LEU A 117 -1.85 -12.94 -13.24
C LEU A 117 -2.43 -11.63 -13.80
N LEU A 118 -3.17 -11.70 -14.91
CA LEU A 118 -3.82 -10.52 -15.50
C LEU A 118 -4.89 -9.95 -14.60
N GLN A 119 -5.74 -10.78 -14.01
CA GLN A 119 -6.76 -10.34 -13.05
C GLN A 119 -6.12 -9.68 -11.82
N ARG A 120 -5.08 -10.30 -11.26
CA ARG A 120 -4.31 -9.72 -10.16
C ARG A 120 -3.70 -8.37 -10.54
N GLY A 121 -3.16 -8.29 -11.77
CA GLY A 121 -2.59 -7.05 -12.31
C GLY A 121 -3.64 -5.94 -12.45
N HIS A 122 -4.83 -6.27 -12.93
CA HIS A 122 -5.96 -5.35 -13.01
C HIS A 122 -6.33 -4.78 -11.63
N ASP A 123 -6.55 -5.66 -10.64
CA ASP A 123 -6.91 -5.25 -9.29
C ASP A 123 -5.86 -4.31 -8.68
N ARG A 124 -4.59 -4.63 -8.84
CA ARG A 124 -3.49 -3.82 -8.33
C ARG A 124 -3.31 -2.52 -9.09
N PHE A 125 -3.49 -2.53 -10.40
CA PHE A 125 -3.47 -1.33 -11.23
C PHE A 125 -4.56 -0.35 -10.82
N ASP A 126 -5.78 -0.82 -10.61
CA ASP A 126 -6.91 0.01 -10.18
C ASP A 126 -6.66 0.68 -8.83
N ILE A 127 -6.02 -0.02 -7.90
CA ILE A 127 -5.72 0.50 -6.56
C ILE A 127 -4.56 1.51 -6.59
N TYR A 128 -3.44 1.16 -7.22
CA TYR A 128 -2.17 1.89 -7.07
C TYR A 128 -1.83 2.81 -8.24
N CYS A 129 -2.30 2.52 -9.45
CA CYS A 129 -1.92 3.21 -10.68
C CYS A 129 -3.03 4.11 -11.22
N ALA A 130 -4.25 3.60 -11.28
CA ALA A 130 -5.40 4.29 -11.86
C ALA A 130 -5.74 5.65 -11.22
N PRO A 131 -5.54 5.89 -9.92
CA PRO A 131 -5.77 7.21 -9.34
C PRO A 131 -4.98 8.33 -10.04
N CYS A 132 -3.79 8.03 -10.52
CA CYS A 132 -2.97 8.97 -11.29
C CYS A 132 -3.13 8.75 -12.80
N HIS A 133 -2.96 7.50 -13.27
CA HIS A 133 -2.88 7.19 -14.70
C HIS A 133 -4.23 6.98 -15.41
N GLY A 134 -5.35 6.97 -14.65
CA GLY A 134 -6.67 6.62 -15.21
C GLY A 134 -6.84 5.10 -15.35
N LYS A 135 -8.09 4.62 -15.35
CA LYS A 135 -8.38 3.19 -15.47
C LYS A 135 -7.92 2.57 -16.78
N ILE A 136 -7.90 3.36 -17.84
CA ILE A 136 -7.45 2.95 -19.17
C ILE A 136 -5.99 3.34 -19.44
N GLY A 137 -5.27 3.93 -18.46
CA GLY A 137 -3.87 4.29 -18.61
C GLY A 137 -3.60 5.58 -19.41
N ASP A 138 -4.61 6.41 -19.67
CA ASP A 138 -4.53 7.63 -20.49
C ASP A 138 -3.91 8.84 -19.78
N GLY A 139 -3.51 8.70 -18.52
CA GLY A 139 -2.95 9.77 -17.69
C GLY A 139 -4.00 10.73 -17.11
N ASN A 140 -5.30 10.43 -17.21
CA ASN A 140 -6.38 11.30 -16.76
C ASN A 140 -7.06 10.77 -15.46
N GLY A 141 -6.26 10.31 -14.51
CA GLY A 141 -6.74 9.89 -13.20
C GLY A 141 -7.28 11.06 -12.35
N ILE A 142 -7.91 10.71 -11.23
CA ILE A 142 -8.54 11.68 -10.33
C ILE A 142 -7.53 12.70 -9.80
N VAL A 143 -6.30 12.27 -9.49
CA VAL A 143 -5.24 13.14 -8.96
C VAL A 143 -4.89 14.28 -9.91
N LYS A 144 -4.90 14.01 -11.24
CA LYS A 144 -4.74 15.04 -12.26
C LYS A 144 -5.97 15.95 -12.35
N LYS A 145 -7.18 15.37 -12.31
CA LYS A 145 -8.43 16.13 -12.43
C LYS A 145 -8.63 17.15 -11.31
N ILE A 146 -8.20 16.83 -10.09
CA ILE A 146 -8.25 17.76 -8.95
C ILE A 146 -7.03 18.68 -8.85
N GLY A 147 -6.12 18.63 -9.83
CA GLY A 147 -4.99 19.55 -9.94
C GLY A 147 -3.82 19.29 -8.99
N VAL A 148 -3.81 18.19 -8.24
CA VAL A 148 -2.71 17.82 -7.32
C VAL A 148 -1.45 17.46 -8.11
N MET A 149 -1.59 16.79 -9.24
CA MET A 149 -0.49 16.39 -10.11
C MET A 149 -0.87 16.66 -11.57
N PRO A 150 -0.51 17.82 -12.13
CA PRO A 150 -0.95 18.22 -13.47
C PRO A 150 -0.27 17.42 -14.59
N ALA A 151 0.92 16.90 -14.38
CA ALA A 151 1.71 16.17 -15.36
C ALA A 151 1.77 14.68 -15.02
N VAL A 152 0.79 13.92 -15.50
CA VAL A 152 0.79 12.45 -15.42
C VAL A 152 0.96 11.88 -16.83
N ALA A 153 1.89 10.93 -16.98
CA ALA A 153 2.17 10.31 -18.26
C ALA A 153 0.98 9.46 -18.75
N ASN A 154 0.68 9.58 -20.06
CA ASN A 154 -0.16 8.62 -20.75
C ASN A 154 0.67 7.34 -20.98
N LEU A 155 0.19 6.21 -20.47
CA LEU A 155 0.89 4.92 -20.54
C LEU A 155 0.88 4.30 -21.96
N HIS A 156 0.11 4.87 -22.88
CA HIS A 156 0.09 4.50 -24.31
C HIS A 156 1.04 5.34 -25.17
N ASP A 157 1.76 6.28 -24.56
CA ASP A 157 2.80 7.04 -25.26
C ASP A 157 3.83 6.07 -25.90
N PRO A 158 4.21 6.24 -27.18
CA PRO A 158 5.14 5.35 -27.86
C PRO A 158 6.47 5.15 -27.14
N ARG A 159 6.92 6.13 -26.37
CA ARG A 159 8.13 6.05 -25.57
C ARG A 159 7.95 5.02 -24.43
N ILE A 160 6.76 4.96 -23.81
CA ILE A 160 6.47 4.02 -22.72
C ILE A 160 6.16 2.63 -23.26
N VAL A 161 5.45 2.54 -24.38
CA VAL A 161 5.16 1.26 -25.05
C VAL A 161 6.46 0.54 -25.46
N LYS A 162 7.49 1.31 -25.89
CA LYS A 162 8.80 0.77 -26.27
C LYS A 162 9.72 0.40 -25.09
N MET A 163 9.38 0.80 -23.86
CA MET A 163 10.18 0.40 -22.70
C MET A 163 10.10 -1.11 -22.50
N THR A 164 11.21 -1.70 -22.08
CA THR A 164 11.20 -3.11 -21.64
C THR A 164 10.39 -3.29 -20.37
N ASP A 165 9.93 -4.50 -20.08
CA ASP A 165 9.17 -4.78 -18.87
C ASP A 165 10.03 -4.53 -17.61
N GLY A 166 11.34 -4.80 -17.69
CA GLY A 166 12.29 -4.50 -16.62
C GLY A 166 12.44 -3.00 -16.34
N GLU A 167 12.46 -2.14 -17.41
CA GLU A 167 12.48 -0.69 -17.20
C GLU A 167 11.20 -0.17 -16.53
N ILE A 168 10.05 -0.73 -16.90
CA ILE A 168 8.78 -0.39 -16.26
C ILE A 168 8.79 -0.87 -14.80
N PHE A 169 9.28 -2.09 -14.55
CA PHE A 169 9.44 -2.62 -13.19
C PHE A 169 10.32 -1.71 -12.32
N ASN A 170 11.45 -1.27 -12.86
CA ASN A 170 12.36 -0.35 -12.18
C ASN A 170 11.68 1.00 -11.90
N THR A 171 10.93 1.54 -12.89
CA THR A 171 10.18 2.78 -12.73
C THR A 171 9.10 2.67 -11.64
N VAL A 172 8.35 1.58 -11.61
CA VAL A 172 7.35 1.31 -10.57
C VAL A 172 8.00 1.13 -9.20
N THR A 173 9.16 0.47 -9.17
CA THR A 173 9.87 0.17 -7.92
C THR A 173 10.44 1.40 -7.25
N PHE A 174 11.16 2.24 -8.01
CA PHE A 174 11.96 3.35 -7.48
C PHE A 174 11.37 4.72 -7.76
N GLY A 175 10.35 4.78 -8.63
CA GLY A 175 9.80 6.03 -9.12
C GLY A 175 10.63 6.62 -10.27
N LYS A 176 10.10 7.64 -10.92
CA LYS A 176 10.80 8.39 -11.97
C LYS A 176 10.28 9.83 -12.07
N GLY A 177 11.15 10.81 -11.90
CA GLY A 177 10.76 12.22 -11.91
C GLY A 177 9.77 12.56 -10.79
N THR A 178 8.56 12.96 -11.15
CA THR A 178 7.48 13.27 -10.18
C THR A 178 6.71 12.04 -9.72
N MET A 179 6.88 10.90 -10.37
CA MET A 179 6.26 9.63 -9.95
C MET A 179 7.01 9.07 -8.74
N GLY A 180 6.31 8.97 -7.62
CA GLY A 180 6.85 8.35 -6.41
C GLY A 180 7.06 6.83 -6.55
N ALA A 181 7.93 6.28 -5.71
CA ALA A 181 8.19 4.84 -5.63
C ALA A 181 6.95 4.08 -5.11
N VAL A 182 6.53 3.05 -5.82
CA VAL A 182 5.44 2.15 -5.41
C VAL A 182 6.00 0.84 -4.83
N GLY A 183 7.29 0.57 -5.04
CA GLY A 183 7.96 -0.63 -4.56
C GLY A 183 7.74 -0.97 -3.07
N PRO A 184 7.78 -0.01 -2.13
CA PRO A 184 7.50 -0.27 -0.72
C PRO A 184 6.05 -0.65 -0.42
N LEU A 185 5.11 -0.36 -1.31
CA LEU A 185 3.67 -0.56 -1.11
C LEU A 185 3.18 -1.89 -1.65
N ILE A 186 3.80 -2.42 -2.70
CA ILE A 186 3.39 -3.65 -3.38
C ILE A 186 4.58 -4.59 -3.60
N GLN A 187 4.31 -5.89 -3.54
CA GLN A 187 5.32 -6.92 -3.68
C GLN A 187 5.80 -7.05 -5.13
N ALA A 188 6.95 -7.68 -5.34
CA ALA A 188 7.55 -7.84 -6.67
C ALA A 188 6.60 -8.55 -7.65
N GLU A 189 5.93 -9.60 -7.20
CA GLU A 189 4.97 -10.37 -8.00
C GLU A 189 3.79 -9.50 -8.44
N ASP A 190 3.27 -8.67 -7.55
CA ASP A 190 2.17 -7.76 -7.86
C ASP A 190 2.62 -6.65 -8.83
N ARG A 191 3.87 -6.19 -8.76
CA ARG A 191 4.43 -5.25 -9.74
C ARG A 191 4.51 -5.88 -11.13
N TRP A 192 4.94 -7.14 -11.23
CA TRP A 192 4.95 -7.88 -12.49
C TRP A 192 3.53 -8.14 -13.01
N ALA A 193 2.57 -8.43 -12.12
CA ALA A 193 1.18 -8.56 -12.51
C ALA A 193 0.61 -7.25 -13.08
N VAL A 194 0.92 -6.10 -12.46
CA VAL A 194 0.57 -4.77 -12.98
C VAL A 194 1.17 -4.53 -14.38
N ILE A 195 2.41 -4.94 -14.60
CA ILE A 195 3.07 -4.79 -15.91
C ILE A 195 2.39 -5.68 -16.96
N ALA A 196 2.04 -6.93 -16.61
CA ALA A 196 1.29 -7.81 -17.50
C ALA A 196 -0.05 -7.20 -17.91
N TYR A 197 -0.79 -6.65 -16.95
CA TYR A 197 -2.05 -5.95 -17.22
C TYR A 197 -1.85 -4.67 -18.05
N LEU A 198 -0.82 -3.89 -17.76
CA LEU A 198 -0.47 -2.71 -18.55
C LEU A 198 -0.20 -3.07 -20.02
N ARG A 199 0.52 -4.17 -20.29
CA ARG A 199 0.75 -4.64 -21.65
C ARG A 199 -0.55 -5.03 -22.35
N ALA A 200 -1.47 -5.68 -21.65
CA ALA A 200 -2.79 -5.99 -22.17
C ALA A 200 -3.58 -4.69 -22.48
N LEU A 201 -3.53 -3.69 -21.61
CA LEU A 201 -4.13 -2.37 -21.85
C LEU A 201 -3.53 -1.69 -23.09
N GLN A 202 -2.20 -1.67 -23.22
CA GLN A 202 -1.51 -1.09 -24.36
C GLN A 202 -1.93 -1.81 -25.65
N LEU A 203 -1.97 -3.12 -25.66
CA LEU A 203 -2.41 -3.91 -26.80
C LEU A 203 -3.87 -3.61 -27.16
N SER A 204 -4.77 -3.49 -26.19
CA SER A 204 -6.16 -3.18 -26.44
C SER A 204 -6.42 -1.80 -27.07
N GLN A 205 -5.52 -0.84 -26.79
CA GLN A 205 -5.61 0.53 -27.31
C GLN A 205 -4.87 0.73 -28.64
N LEU A 206 -3.83 -0.06 -28.88
CA LEU A 206 -2.96 0.07 -30.05
C LEU A 206 -3.16 -1.07 -31.06
N GLY A 207 -3.91 -2.10 -30.66
CA GLY A 207 -4.23 -3.24 -31.51
C GLY A 207 -5.08 -2.84 -32.72
N THR A 208 -4.79 -3.45 -33.85
CA THR A 208 -5.54 -3.29 -35.10
C THR A 208 -6.35 -4.55 -35.42
N LEU A 209 -7.28 -4.45 -36.35
CA LEU A 209 -8.02 -5.64 -36.82
C LEU A 209 -7.08 -6.68 -37.47
N ASP A 210 -5.89 -6.26 -37.90
CA ASP A 210 -4.91 -7.15 -38.52
C ASP A 210 -4.16 -8.00 -37.51
N ASP A 211 -4.15 -7.60 -36.25
CA ASP A 211 -3.56 -8.37 -35.15
C ASP A 211 -4.48 -9.55 -34.70
N LEU A 212 -5.72 -9.60 -35.20
CA LEU A 212 -6.69 -10.63 -34.84
C LEU A 212 -6.67 -11.81 -35.79
N THR A 213 -6.86 -13.03 -35.25
CA THR A 213 -7.10 -14.22 -36.07
C THR A 213 -8.42 -14.10 -36.83
N PRO A 214 -8.60 -14.84 -37.93
CA PRO A 214 -9.87 -14.86 -38.68
C PRO A 214 -11.09 -15.19 -37.80
N GLU A 215 -10.94 -16.08 -36.83
CA GLU A 215 -11.99 -16.51 -35.90
C GLU A 215 -12.34 -15.36 -34.94
N GLN A 216 -11.33 -14.66 -34.42
CA GLN A 216 -11.53 -13.49 -33.55
C GLN A 216 -12.20 -12.33 -34.28
N ARG A 217 -11.79 -12.07 -35.54
CA ARG A 217 -12.46 -11.05 -36.38
C ARG A 217 -13.93 -11.40 -36.66
N ALA A 218 -14.23 -12.67 -36.87
CA ALA A 218 -15.62 -13.12 -37.06
C ALA A 218 -16.47 -12.96 -35.81
N ALA A 219 -15.89 -13.13 -34.64
CA ALA A 219 -16.58 -12.95 -33.35
C ALA A 219 -16.93 -11.48 -33.06
N LEU A 220 -16.13 -10.53 -33.52
CA LEU A 220 -16.39 -9.08 -33.35
C LEU A 220 -17.51 -8.54 -34.27
N LYS A 221 -17.89 -9.28 -35.28
CA LYS A 221 -18.96 -8.87 -36.22
C LYS A 221 -20.37 -9.31 -35.79
N LYS A 222 -20.52 -9.96 -34.64
CA LYS A 222 -21.77 -10.31 -34.00
C LYS A 222 -22.17 -9.30 -32.95
#